data_df3f38e922af8637da7fb4fe420e6561
#
_entry.id   df3f38e922af8637da7fb4fe420e6561
#
_cell.length_a   1.000
_cell.length_b   1.000
_cell.length_c   1.000
_cell.angle_alpha   90.00
_cell.angle_beta   90.00
_cell.angle_gamma   90.00
#
_symmetry.space_group_name_H-M   'P 1'
#
loop_
_entity.id
_entity.type
_entity.pdbx_description
1 polymer ?
#
loop_
_entity_poly.entity_id
_entity_poly.type
_entity_poly.pdbx_seq_one_letter_code
_entity_poly.pdbx_strand_id
1 'polypeptide(L)'
;MSKLSVRDLNVRGKRLLVRVDFNVPTEERNDEIIITDDTRIRESLPTINYLREQGAKAILMAHFGRPKGQRVEKYSLRPIGVALHNLIDHPVAFSHDCIGADAEKIVADMEDGDVTLLENLRFHAGEEANDPVFAESSMAIYESVHRALAAALAETGKHAVVAAIGDRGGARPAGGTGP
;
A
#
# COMPACT_ATOMS: atom_id res chain seq x y z
N MET A 1 -26.69 -5.21 -0.40
CA MET A 1 -25.93 -4.05 -0.87
C MET A 1 -24.67 -4.55 -1.58
N SER A 2 -24.45 -4.18 -2.83
CA SER A 2 -23.23 -4.50 -3.56
C SER A 2 -22.05 -3.78 -2.89
N LYS A 3 -20.95 -4.50 -2.60
CA LYS A 3 -19.72 -3.86 -2.11
C LYS A 3 -19.13 -3.02 -3.25
N LEU A 4 -18.73 -1.78 -2.93
CA LEU A 4 -18.01 -0.93 -3.87
C LEU A 4 -16.64 -1.57 -4.17
N SER A 5 -16.27 -1.56 -5.44
CA SER A 5 -14.97 -1.97 -5.92
C SER A 5 -14.17 -0.75 -6.42
N VAL A 6 -12.89 -0.92 -6.65
CA VAL A 6 -12.07 0.12 -7.25
C VAL A 6 -12.58 0.56 -8.63
N ARG A 7 -13.31 -0.31 -9.32
CA ARG A 7 -13.91 -0.04 -10.64
C ARG A 7 -15.10 0.91 -10.60
N ASP A 8 -15.69 1.10 -9.42
CA ASP A 8 -16.82 2.00 -9.18
C ASP A 8 -16.36 3.43 -8.86
N LEU A 9 -15.04 3.66 -8.81
CA LEU A 9 -14.43 4.94 -8.44
C LEU A 9 -13.88 5.66 -9.67
N ASN A 10 -14.05 6.99 -9.72
CA ASN A 10 -13.32 7.81 -10.66
C ASN A 10 -11.90 8.06 -10.11
N VAL A 11 -10.92 7.33 -10.61
CA VAL A 11 -9.55 7.30 -10.08
C VAL A 11 -8.55 8.11 -10.91
N ARG A 12 -8.93 8.57 -12.09
CA ARG A 12 -8.04 9.25 -13.04
C ARG A 12 -7.43 10.52 -12.43
N GLY A 13 -6.13 10.66 -12.52
CA GLY A 13 -5.35 11.79 -11.99
C GLY A 13 -5.30 11.84 -10.45
N LYS A 14 -5.88 10.87 -9.75
CA LYS A 14 -5.95 10.86 -8.28
C LYS A 14 -4.85 10.03 -7.67
N ARG A 15 -4.34 10.51 -6.52
CA ARG A 15 -3.45 9.74 -5.67
C ARG A 15 -4.26 8.76 -4.84
N LEU A 16 -3.95 7.49 -4.96
CA LEU A 16 -4.63 6.40 -4.26
C LEU A 16 -3.63 5.65 -3.40
N LEU A 17 -3.90 5.63 -2.10
CA LEU A 17 -3.16 4.80 -1.19
C LEU A 17 -3.77 3.40 -1.17
N VAL A 18 -2.97 2.41 -1.51
CA VAL A 18 -3.40 1.03 -1.70
C VAL A 18 -2.62 0.13 -0.76
N ARG A 19 -3.29 -0.47 0.22
CA ARG A 19 -2.67 -1.49 1.07
C ARG A 19 -2.68 -2.82 0.34
N VAL A 20 -1.48 -3.39 0.17
CA VAL A 20 -1.25 -4.69 -0.47
C VAL A 20 -0.62 -5.68 0.51
N ASP A 21 -0.85 -6.96 0.31
CA ASP A 21 -0.16 -8.00 1.05
C ASP A 21 1.10 -8.45 0.30
N PHE A 22 2.21 -7.83 0.61
CA PHE A 22 3.52 -8.17 0.07
C PHE A 22 4.40 -8.93 1.08
N ASN A 23 3.79 -9.52 2.10
CA ASN A 23 4.51 -10.36 3.06
C ASN A 23 4.79 -11.75 2.47
N VAL A 24 5.68 -11.78 1.48
CA VAL A 24 6.08 -12.97 0.71
C VAL A 24 7.19 -13.76 1.41
N PRO A 25 7.29 -15.09 1.18
CA PRO A 25 8.43 -15.86 1.64
C PRO A 25 9.70 -15.48 0.89
N THR A 26 10.79 -15.37 1.63
CA THR A 26 12.11 -15.03 1.09
C THR A 26 13.21 -15.91 1.69
N GLU A 27 14.30 -16.06 0.95
CA GLU A 27 15.55 -16.65 1.41
C GLU A 27 16.69 -15.64 1.24
N GLU A 28 17.66 -15.69 2.14
CA GLU A 28 18.88 -14.92 2.04
C GLU A 28 19.97 -15.81 1.41
N ARG A 29 20.53 -15.37 0.27
CA ARG A 29 21.63 -16.05 -0.42
C ARG A 29 22.66 -15.04 -0.87
N ASN A 30 23.92 -15.20 -0.42
CA ASN A 30 25.02 -14.29 -0.77
C ASN A 30 24.70 -12.82 -0.46
N ASP A 31 24.14 -12.56 0.73
CA ASP A 31 23.70 -11.22 1.17
C ASP A 31 22.56 -10.59 0.31
N GLU A 32 21.94 -11.36 -0.55
CA GLU A 32 20.79 -10.94 -1.33
C GLU A 32 19.49 -11.60 -0.83
N ILE A 33 18.42 -10.84 -0.80
CA ILE A 33 17.08 -11.33 -0.45
C ILE A 33 16.38 -11.81 -1.73
N ILE A 34 16.12 -13.11 -1.81
CA ILE A 34 15.47 -13.76 -2.94
C ILE A 34 14.03 -14.12 -2.55
N ILE A 35 13.08 -13.67 -3.36
CA ILE A 35 11.66 -14.04 -3.20
C ILE A 35 11.52 -15.49 -3.72
N THR A 36 11.03 -16.38 -2.85
CA THR A 36 10.82 -17.79 -3.19
C THR A 36 9.41 -18.11 -3.68
N ASP A 37 8.45 -17.23 -3.35
CA ASP A 37 7.07 -17.32 -3.85
C ASP A 37 6.51 -15.89 -4.01
N ASP A 38 6.15 -15.51 -5.22
CA ASP A 38 5.63 -14.20 -5.59
C ASP A 38 4.09 -14.17 -5.74
N THR A 39 3.40 -15.23 -5.34
CA THR A 39 1.95 -15.38 -5.51
C THR A 39 1.17 -14.17 -4.99
N ARG A 40 1.50 -13.65 -3.80
CA ARG A 40 0.83 -12.48 -3.22
C ARG A 40 1.04 -11.20 -4.03
N ILE A 41 2.22 -11.04 -4.62
CA ILE A 41 2.48 -9.90 -5.51
C ILE A 41 1.59 -10.04 -6.74
N ARG A 42 1.56 -11.23 -7.36
CA ARG A 42 0.73 -11.51 -8.54
C ARG A 42 -0.76 -11.32 -8.29
N GLU A 43 -1.27 -11.70 -7.12
CA GLU A 43 -2.67 -11.49 -6.74
C GLU A 43 -3.05 -10.00 -6.67
N SER A 44 -2.09 -9.12 -6.43
CA SER A 44 -2.30 -7.67 -6.39
C SER A 44 -2.26 -7.01 -7.78
N LEU A 45 -1.64 -7.66 -8.78
CA LEU A 45 -1.43 -7.09 -10.12
C LEU A 45 -2.72 -6.64 -10.82
N PRO A 46 -3.85 -7.40 -10.78
CA PRO A 46 -5.06 -6.97 -11.47
C PRO A 46 -5.55 -5.60 -11.03
N THR A 47 -5.41 -5.28 -9.75
CA THR A 47 -5.81 -3.96 -9.25
C THR A 47 -4.76 -2.90 -9.52
N ILE A 48 -3.47 -3.21 -9.34
CA ILE A 48 -2.38 -2.27 -9.63
C ILE A 48 -2.42 -1.86 -11.10
N ASN A 49 -2.55 -2.83 -12.02
CA ASN A 49 -2.63 -2.57 -13.44
C ASN A 49 -3.88 -1.77 -13.81
N TYR A 50 -5.05 -2.13 -13.24
CA TYR A 50 -6.26 -1.35 -13.46
C TYR A 50 -6.09 0.11 -13.04
N LEU A 51 -5.55 0.38 -11.87
CA LEU A 51 -5.34 1.74 -11.37
C LEU A 51 -4.40 2.53 -12.28
N ARG A 52 -3.27 1.93 -12.66
CA ARG A 52 -2.29 2.52 -13.58
C ARG A 52 -2.91 2.83 -14.94
N GLU A 53 -3.60 1.87 -15.55
CA GLU A 53 -4.26 2.02 -16.86
C GLU A 53 -5.38 3.08 -16.86
N GLN A 54 -6.02 3.29 -15.70
CA GLN A 54 -6.98 4.37 -15.52
C GLN A 54 -6.34 5.74 -15.23
N GLY A 55 -5.00 5.83 -15.23
CA GLY A 55 -4.27 7.07 -14.94
C GLY A 55 -4.32 7.49 -13.47
N ALA A 56 -4.51 6.55 -12.54
CA ALA A 56 -4.35 6.81 -11.12
C ALA A 56 -2.87 6.83 -10.73
N LYS A 57 -2.51 7.61 -9.72
CA LYS A 57 -1.20 7.62 -9.06
C LYS A 57 -1.27 6.62 -7.90
N ALA A 58 -0.77 5.39 -8.12
CA ALA A 58 -0.90 4.30 -7.17
C ALA A 58 0.23 4.31 -6.15
N ILE A 59 -0.10 4.59 -4.89
CA ILE A 59 0.83 4.59 -3.76
C ILE A 59 0.59 3.30 -2.98
N LEU A 60 1.54 2.36 -3.11
CA LEU A 60 1.43 1.04 -2.48
C LEU A 60 2.07 1.08 -1.11
N MET A 61 1.36 0.55 -0.12
CA MET A 61 1.88 0.35 1.23
C MET A 61 1.70 -1.10 1.66
N ALA A 62 2.72 -1.64 2.31
CA ALA A 62 2.73 -3.01 2.79
C ALA A 62 3.53 -3.15 4.08
N HIS A 63 3.34 -4.28 4.76
CA HIS A 63 4.28 -4.73 5.77
C HIS A 63 5.05 -5.94 5.26
N PHE A 64 6.26 -6.13 5.80
CA PHE A 64 7.10 -7.28 5.49
C PHE A 64 7.81 -7.79 6.75
N GLY A 65 7.65 -9.07 7.06
CA GLY A 65 8.22 -9.69 8.23
C GLY A 65 7.77 -9.08 9.57
N ARG A 66 8.65 -9.17 10.58
CA ARG A 66 8.39 -8.67 11.92
C ARG A 66 9.60 -7.91 12.49
N PRO A 67 9.89 -6.71 12.00
CA PRO A 67 11.05 -5.92 12.42
C PRO A 67 10.91 -5.27 13.81
N LYS A 68 9.74 -5.34 14.46
CA LYS A 68 9.47 -4.82 15.80
C LYS A 68 9.74 -3.30 15.94
N GLY A 69 9.31 -2.52 14.97
CA GLY A 69 9.48 -1.07 14.98
C GLY A 69 10.93 -0.62 14.73
N GLN A 70 11.77 -1.46 14.15
CA GLN A 70 13.15 -1.13 13.84
C GLN A 70 13.42 -1.29 12.34
N ARG A 71 14.24 -0.39 11.79
CA ARG A 71 14.72 -0.53 10.42
C ARG A 71 15.77 -1.65 10.36
N VAL A 72 15.42 -2.73 9.68
CA VAL A 72 16.28 -3.90 9.47
C VAL A 72 16.30 -4.23 7.99
N GLU A 73 17.46 -4.18 7.34
CA GLU A 73 17.62 -4.26 5.89
C GLU A 73 16.96 -5.51 5.27
N LYS A 74 17.07 -6.67 5.92
CA LYS A 74 16.42 -7.91 5.45
C LYS A 74 14.89 -7.83 5.37
N TYR A 75 14.29 -6.84 5.98
CA TYR A 75 12.84 -6.58 5.93
C TYR A 75 12.48 -5.36 5.08
N SER A 76 13.43 -4.83 4.31
CA SER A 76 13.13 -3.79 3.33
C SER A 76 12.24 -4.33 2.21
N LEU A 77 11.28 -3.51 1.78
CA LEU A 77 10.42 -3.81 0.62
C LEU A 77 11.12 -3.56 -0.72
N ARG A 78 12.36 -3.08 -0.73
CA ARG A 78 13.10 -2.80 -1.97
C ARG A 78 13.19 -4.00 -2.92
N PRO A 79 13.55 -5.24 -2.50
CA PRO A 79 13.56 -6.40 -3.40
C PRO A 79 12.18 -6.69 -3.99
N ILE A 80 11.12 -6.46 -3.23
CA ILE A 80 9.74 -6.63 -3.67
C ILE A 80 9.36 -5.57 -4.70
N GLY A 81 9.84 -4.33 -4.53
CA GLY A 81 9.68 -3.26 -5.53
C GLY A 81 10.32 -3.62 -6.86
N VAL A 82 11.51 -4.23 -6.86
CA VAL A 82 12.19 -4.73 -8.06
C VAL A 82 11.37 -5.86 -8.71
N ALA A 83 10.89 -6.81 -7.93
CA ALA A 83 10.05 -7.90 -8.44
C ALA A 83 8.73 -7.36 -9.05
N LEU A 84 8.10 -6.41 -8.40
CA LEU A 84 6.89 -5.75 -8.89
C LEU A 84 7.15 -5.03 -10.22
N HIS A 85 8.24 -4.25 -10.32
CA HIS A 85 8.66 -3.59 -11.56
C HIS A 85 8.74 -4.59 -12.73
N ASN A 86 9.39 -5.72 -12.52
CA ASN A 86 9.53 -6.76 -13.54
C ASN A 86 8.19 -7.42 -13.92
N LEU A 87 7.27 -7.56 -12.95
CA LEU A 87 5.97 -8.18 -13.17
C LEU A 87 4.96 -7.29 -13.90
N ILE A 88 5.04 -5.97 -13.71
CA ILE A 88 4.12 -5.02 -14.38
C ILE A 88 4.73 -4.38 -15.64
N ASP A 89 6.01 -4.67 -15.93
CA ASP A 89 6.76 -4.05 -17.02
C ASP A 89 6.61 -2.52 -17.04
N HIS A 90 6.77 -1.90 -15.85
CA HIS A 90 6.59 -0.46 -15.65
C HIS A 90 7.46 0.02 -14.50
N PRO A 91 8.02 1.25 -14.55
CA PRO A 91 8.76 1.80 -13.44
C PRO A 91 7.95 1.81 -12.14
N VAL A 92 8.59 1.37 -11.06
CA VAL A 92 8.06 1.44 -9.69
C VAL A 92 9.03 2.29 -8.89
N ALA A 93 8.59 3.50 -8.52
CA ALA A 93 9.36 4.34 -7.62
C ALA A 93 9.37 3.71 -6.22
N PHE A 94 10.47 3.86 -5.49
CA PHE A 94 10.61 3.32 -4.14
C PHE A 94 10.96 4.43 -3.16
N SER A 95 10.12 4.63 -2.15
CA SER A 95 10.40 5.54 -1.05
C SER A 95 11.18 4.84 0.05
N HIS A 96 12.22 5.50 0.56
CA HIS A 96 13.05 4.95 1.64
C HIS A 96 12.36 4.94 3.01
N ASP A 97 11.22 5.58 3.13
CA ASP A 97 10.35 5.53 4.30
C ASP A 97 8.87 5.48 3.86
N CYS A 98 7.99 5.14 4.79
CA CYS A 98 6.55 5.16 4.54
C CYS A 98 5.86 6.43 5.05
N ILE A 99 6.59 7.32 5.70
CA ILE A 99 6.15 8.63 6.22
C ILE A 99 7.25 9.68 6.05
N GLY A 100 6.89 10.95 6.22
CA GLY A 100 7.84 12.07 6.24
C GLY A 100 8.28 12.55 4.85
N ALA A 101 9.26 13.45 4.84
CA ALA A 101 9.61 14.28 3.69
C ALA A 101 9.98 13.48 2.41
N ASP A 102 10.66 12.35 2.55
CA ASP A 102 11.04 11.52 1.40
C ASP A 102 9.81 10.91 0.71
N ALA A 103 8.89 10.36 1.51
CA ALA A 103 7.65 9.79 1.00
C ALA A 103 6.74 10.87 0.41
N GLU A 104 6.61 12.02 1.09
CA GLU A 104 5.83 13.16 0.61
C GLU A 104 6.36 13.68 -0.72
N LYS A 105 7.68 13.82 -0.86
CA LYS A 105 8.32 14.27 -2.09
C LYS A 105 8.05 13.32 -3.25
N ILE A 106 8.31 12.02 -3.07
CA ILE A 106 8.08 11.03 -4.13
C ILE A 106 6.61 11.05 -4.57
N VAL A 107 5.68 11.12 -3.60
CA VAL A 107 4.24 11.16 -3.90
C VAL A 107 3.83 12.47 -4.58
N ALA A 108 4.49 13.60 -4.25
CA ALA A 108 4.23 14.89 -4.90
C ALA A 108 4.65 14.88 -6.38
N ASP A 109 5.77 14.21 -6.69
CA ASP A 109 6.38 14.17 -8.02
C ASP A 109 5.71 13.14 -8.96
N MET A 110 4.75 12.34 -8.49
CA MET A 110 4.05 11.33 -9.31
C MET A 110 3.27 11.94 -10.47
N GLU A 111 3.32 11.30 -11.61
CA GLU A 111 2.49 11.56 -12.79
C GLU A 111 1.33 10.55 -12.91
N ASP A 112 0.39 10.81 -13.81
CA ASP A 112 -0.76 9.93 -14.04
C ASP A 112 -0.31 8.56 -14.57
N GLY A 113 -0.70 7.50 -13.87
CA GLY A 113 -0.32 6.12 -14.18
C GLY A 113 0.92 5.62 -13.42
N ASP A 114 1.57 6.47 -12.63
CA ASP A 114 2.73 6.08 -11.83
C ASP A 114 2.38 5.15 -10.69
N VAL A 115 3.36 4.31 -10.34
CA VAL A 115 3.32 3.39 -9.22
C VAL A 115 4.49 3.68 -8.29
N THR A 116 4.19 3.90 -7.02
CA THR A 116 5.19 4.09 -5.95
C THR A 116 4.98 3.04 -4.87
N LEU A 117 6.04 2.37 -4.45
CA LEU A 117 6.05 1.50 -3.28
C LEU A 117 6.73 2.22 -2.12
N LEU A 118 6.02 2.37 -1.02
CA LEU A 118 6.58 2.88 0.24
C LEU A 118 7.37 1.80 0.97
N GLU A 119 8.31 2.19 1.82
CA GLU A 119 9.05 1.26 2.67
C GLU A 119 8.13 0.61 3.72
N ASN A 120 8.62 -0.45 4.33
CA ASN A 120 7.92 -1.31 5.27
C ASN A 120 7.30 -0.53 6.45
N LEU A 121 5.97 -0.56 6.52
CA LEU A 121 5.20 0.10 7.58
C LEU A 121 5.66 -0.31 8.99
N ARG A 122 6.09 -1.56 9.17
CA ARG A 122 6.52 -2.12 10.46
C ARG A 122 7.93 -1.70 10.90
N PHE A 123 8.61 -0.86 10.13
CA PHE A 123 9.78 -0.14 10.64
C PHE A 123 9.40 0.92 11.67
N HIS A 124 8.12 1.30 11.72
CA HIS A 124 7.55 2.19 12.72
C HIS A 124 6.72 1.39 13.74
N ALA A 125 7.07 1.50 15.01
CA ALA A 125 6.37 0.81 16.09
C ALA A 125 4.89 1.23 16.20
N GLY A 126 4.57 2.45 15.75
CA GLY A 126 3.22 2.99 15.73
C GLY A 126 2.24 2.22 14.84
N GLU A 127 2.73 1.50 13.80
CA GLU A 127 1.86 0.67 12.96
C GLU A 127 1.21 -0.47 13.75
N GLU A 128 2.02 -1.25 14.46
CA GLU A 128 1.52 -2.38 15.26
C GLU A 128 0.77 -1.91 16.52
N ALA A 129 1.15 -0.74 17.08
CA ALA A 129 0.49 -0.12 18.23
C ALA A 129 -0.83 0.58 17.86
N ASN A 130 -1.16 0.70 16.58
CA ASN A 130 -2.29 1.52 16.10
C ASN A 130 -2.23 2.95 16.66
N ASP A 131 -1.03 3.54 16.65
CA ASP A 131 -0.75 4.86 17.22
C ASP A 131 -1.41 5.95 16.36
N PRO A 132 -2.25 6.82 16.95
CA PRO A 132 -2.87 7.91 16.22
C PRO A 132 -1.87 8.91 15.64
N VAL A 133 -0.71 9.13 16.27
CA VAL A 133 0.33 10.02 15.76
C VAL A 133 0.98 9.43 14.50
N PHE A 134 1.22 8.12 14.48
CA PHE A 134 1.66 7.43 13.28
C PHE A 134 0.61 7.48 12.18
N ALA A 135 -0.66 7.29 12.54
CA ALA A 135 -1.77 7.43 11.60
C ALA A 135 -1.85 8.85 11.02
N GLU A 136 -1.68 9.91 11.84
CA GLU A 136 -1.63 11.30 11.39
C GLU A 136 -0.42 11.58 10.50
N SER A 137 0.76 11.07 10.84
CA SER A 137 1.98 11.21 10.03
C SER A 137 1.85 10.49 8.69
N SER A 138 1.20 9.33 8.69
CA SER A 138 0.75 8.68 7.46
C SER A 138 -0.29 9.53 6.74
N MET A 139 -1.16 10.23 7.46
CA MET A 139 -2.18 11.15 6.95
C MET A 139 -1.59 12.38 6.25
N ALA A 140 -0.36 12.81 6.51
CA ALA A 140 0.25 13.89 5.74
C ALA A 140 0.50 13.46 4.27
N ILE A 141 0.89 12.20 4.07
CA ILE A 141 0.84 11.54 2.75
C ILE A 141 -0.62 11.36 2.32
N TYR A 142 -1.52 11.02 3.25
CA TYR A 142 -2.96 10.93 3.05
C TYR A 142 -3.61 12.27 2.80
N GLU A 143 -3.23 13.38 3.41
CA GLU A 143 -3.92 14.66 3.22
C GLU A 143 -3.79 15.19 1.80
N SER A 144 -2.67 14.92 1.13
CA SER A 144 -2.59 15.18 -0.31
C SER A 144 -3.52 14.23 -1.09
N VAL A 145 -3.68 12.99 -0.62
CA VAL A 145 -4.62 11.99 -1.15
C VAL A 145 -6.04 12.29 -0.68
N HIS A 146 -6.23 12.60 0.59
CA HIS A 146 -7.55 12.83 1.21
C HIS A 146 -8.19 14.14 0.74
N ARG A 147 -7.44 15.21 0.50
CA ARG A 147 -7.97 16.45 -0.12
C ARG A 147 -8.45 16.20 -1.55
N ALA A 148 -7.68 15.44 -2.33
CA ALA A 148 -8.11 15.04 -3.67
C ALA A 148 -9.31 14.09 -3.64
N LEU A 149 -9.37 13.21 -2.64
CA LEU A 149 -10.45 12.26 -2.46
C LEU A 149 -11.69 12.90 -1.83
N ALA A 150 -11.54 13.79 -0.83
CA ALA A 150 -12.64 14.55 -0.23
C ALA A 150 -13.32 15.47 -1.25
N ALA A 151 -12.54 16.11 -2.15
CA ALA A 151 -13.10 16.87 -3.27
C ALA A 151 -13.89 15.96 -4.22
N ALA A 152 -13.37 14.76 -4.54
CA ALA A 152 -14.07 13.80 -5.38
C ALA A 152 -15.30 13.17 -4.71
N LEU A 153 -15.30 13.07 -3.37
CA LEU A 153 -16.42 12.56 -2.59
C LEU A 153 -17.51 13.60 -2.36
N ALA A 154 -17.13 14.87 -2.25
CA ALA A 154 -18.09 15.98 -2.23
C ALA A 154 -18.94 16.02 -3.50
N GLU A 155 -18.34 15.64 -4.66
CA GLU A 155 -19.05 15.52 -5.93
C GLU A 155 -19.95 14.28 -6.00
N THR A 156 -19.65 13.21 -5.25
CA THR A 156 -20.34 11.90 -5.37
C THR A 156 -21.16 11.51 -4.14
N GLY A 157 -21.02 12.22 -3.01
CA GLY A 157 -21.75 11.96 -1.76
C GLY A 157 -21.40 10.62 -1.07
N LYS A 158 -20.25 10.01 -1.38
CA LYS A 158 -19.83 8.70 -0.85
C LYS A 158 -18.52 8.78 -0.10
N HIS A 159 -18.39 8.07 1.01
CA HIS A 159 -17.17 8.03 1.83
C HIS A 159 -16.04 7.24 1.17
N ALA A 160 -14.80 7.68 1.38
CA ALA A 160 -13.60 7.08 0.84
C ALA A 160 -13.42 5.62 1.26
N VAL A 161 -13.07 4.78 0.31
CA VAL A 161 -12.70 3.40 0.57
C VAL A 161 -11.19 3.28 0.37
N VAL A 162 -10.47 2.97 1.47
CA VAL A 162 -9.13 2.41 1.36
C VAL A 162 -9.32 1.00 0.81
N ALA A 163 -8.97 0.78 -0.44
CA ALA A 163 -9.01 -0.55 -1.02
C ALA A 163 -7.86 -1.37 -0.41
N ALA A 164 -8.18 -2.20 0.58
CA ALA A 164 -7.29 -3.24 1.04
C ALA A 164 -7.38 -4.41 0.08
N ILE A 165 -6.30 -4.70 -0.65
CA ILE A 165 -6.19 -5.89 -1.48
C ILE A 165 -5.31 -6.87 -0.74
N GLY A 166 -5.88 -8.03 -0.42
CA GLY A 166 -5.17 -9.15 0.17
C GLY A 166 -5.29 -9.26 1.69
N ASP A 167 -6.49 -9.38 2.21
CA ASP A 167 -6.71 -10.08 3.48
C ASP A 167 -7.90 -11.05 3.33
N ARG A 168 -7.59 -12.31 3.03
CA ARG A 168 -8.48 -13.43 3.33
C ARG A 168 -8.18 -13.99 4.74
N GLY A 169 -7.75 -13.15 5.65
CA GLY A 169 -7.72 -13.40 7.08
C GLY A 169 -9.13 -13.20 7.64
N GLY A 170 -9.88 -14.28 7.76
CA GLY A 170 -11.24 -14.25 8.26
C GLY A 170 -11.36 -13.51 9.59
N ALA A 171 -12.15 -12.46 9.60
CA ALA A 171 -12.72 -11.95 10.83
C ALA A 171 -13.55 -13.11 11.45
N ARG A 172 -13.03 -13.73 12.49
CA ARG A 172 -13.85 -14.57 13.38
C ARG A 172 -14.94 -13.67 13.95
N PRO A 173 -16.21 -13.99 13.81
CA PRO A 173 -17.24 -13.29 14.55
C PRO A 173 -16.93 -13.46 16.04
N ALA A 174 -16.95 -12.37 16.77
CA ALA A 174 -16.87 -12.38 18.22
C ALA A 174 -17.96 -13.33 18.74
N GLY A 175 -17.53 -14.38 19.44
CA GLY A 175 -18.41 -15.38 20.00
C GLY A 175 -19.41 -14.73 20.93
N GLY A 176 -20.69 -14.92 20.62
CA GLY A 176 -21.77 -14.62 21.53
C GLY A 176 -21.63 -15.47 22.79
N THR A 177 -21.56 -14.81 23.91
CA THR A 177 -21.84 -15.39 25.20
C THR A 177 -23.33 -15.68 25.25
N GLY A 178 -23.71 -16.89 25.43
CA GLY A 178 -25.05 -17.28 25.79
C GLY A 178 -25.02 -18.54 26.68
N PRO A 179 -26.06 -18.79 27.43
CA PRO A 179 -26.14 -18.75 28.87
C PRO A 179 -25.54 -19.94 29.56
#